data_3a632f5ee71ac70b4fbcc0bdb45ee99f
#
_entry.id   3a632f5ee71ac70b4fbcc0bdb45ee99f
#
_cell.length_a   1.000
_cell.length_b   1.000
_cell.length_c   1.000
_cell.angle_alpha   90.00
_cell.angle_beta   90.00
_cell.angle_gamma   90.00
#
_symmetry.space_group_name_H-M   'P 1'
#
loop_
_entity.id
_entity.type
_entity.pdbx_description
1 polymer ?
#
loop_
_entity_poly.entity_id
_entity_poly.type
_entity_poly.pdbx_seq_one_letter_code
_entity_poly.pdbx_strand_id
1 'polypeptide(L)'
;MKITTRLLAFLVLVLAPLALLSSAPAPKRAAAKKGQYLAYVGTYTTKTSSKGIYVFGFDTATGQPSAIEVAAATPDPSWVAVHPSGKFLYAANEAGKASTVSAFAVDGKSGKLTLLGQIPSLGEDPCYLSFDKTGKYVLVANYSSGTIAVFPILADGRLGEHTALAKDQGPTGPNKERQEAPHAHWIEAGAHNQFVYVADLGLDRVLIFKFDATSGSLTPAAPLTAKAPPLNPLSATLNPGAGPRHAAFAPDGKFMYVLGELQSAVTVFANDAEGAYRAVQQISTLPKGFAGRNDAAEIAVHPNGKFLYASNRGHESIAIFAIDAKNGTLTFVAHVLTGGKEPRNFAIDPSGQYLLAENQLSNNVVVFKIDRATGGLTPTGQVVEVPSPVDLAFWPRE
;
A
#
# COMPACT_ATOMS: atom_id res chain seq x y z
N MET A 1 -56.77 -33.21 -58.67
CA MET A 1 -56.54 -31.78 -58.77
C MET A 1 -56.21 -31.27 -57.38
N LYS A 2 -54.92 -31.16 -57.03
CA LYS A 2 -54.45 -30.75 -55.69
C LYS A 2 -54.02 -29.28 -55.74
N ILE A 3 -54.73 -28.44 -55.00
CA ILE A 3 -54.39 -27.00 -54.84
C ILE A 3 -53.50 -26.85 -53.62
N THR A 4 -52.24 -26.43 -53.82
CA THR A 4 -51.27 -26.12 -52.79
C THR A 4 -51.29 -24.61 -52.49
N THR A 5 -51.77 -24.26 -51.29
CA THR A 5 -51.80 -22.89 -50.80
C THR A 5 -50.42 -22.57 -50.19
N ARG A 6 -49.69 -21.58 -50.72
CA ARG A 6 -48.47 -21.04 -50.12
C ARG A 6 -48.79 -19.89 -49.17
N LEU A 7 -48.50 -20.08 -47.90
CA LEU A 7 -48.52 -18.99 -46.91
C LEU A 7 -47.25 -18.15 -47.04
N LEU A 8 -47.40 -16.85 -47.32
CA LEU A 8 -46.33 -15.83 -47.23
C LEU A 8 -46.33 -15.31 -45.78
N ALA A 9 -45.23 -15.53 -45.05
CA ALA A 9 -44.99 -14.91 -43.76
C ALA A 9 -44.30 -13.55 -43.96
N PHE A 10 -44.99 -12.47 -43.60
CA PHE A 10 -44.39 -11.13 -43.55
C PHE A 10 -43.59 -10.98 -42.23
N LEU A 11 -42.28 -10.82 -42.33
CA LEU A 11 -41.39 -10.49 -41.22
C LEU A 11 -41.40 -8.96 -41.03
N VAL A 12 -42.09 -8.49 -39.96
CA VAL A 12 -42.06 -7.06 -39.60
C VAL A 12 -40.81 -6.83 -38.75
N LEU A 13 -39.80 -6.16 -39.32
CA LEU A 13 -38.59 -5.72 -38.65
C LEU A 13 -38.91 -4.45 -37.84
N VAL A 14 -39.06 -4.57 -36.51
CA VAL A 14 -39.16 -3.40 -35.61
C VAL A 14 -37.76 -2.88 -35.32
N LEU A 15 -37.38 -1.79 -36.01
CA LEU A 15 -36.19 -1.01 -35.71
C LEU A 15 -36.46 -0.16 -34.45
N ALA A 16 -35.93 -0.58 -33.30
CA ALA A 16 -35.87 0.26 -32.08
C ALA A 16 -34.79 1.34 -32.27
N PRO A 17 -35.06 2.61 -31.94
CA PRO A 17 -34.04 3.65 -32.03
C PRO A 17 -33.00 3.44 -30.94
N LEU A 18 -31.74 3.25 -31.35
CA LEU A 18 -30.58 3.27 -30.47
C LEU A 18 -30.40 4.69 -29.94
N ALA A 19 -30.84 4.97 -28.71
CA ALA A 19 -30.55 6.22 -28.04
C ALA A 19 -29.05 6.27 -27.74
N LEU A 20 -28.28 7.06 -28.49
CA LEU A 20 -26.92 7.44 -28.19
C LEU A 20 -26.93 8.27 -26.89
N LEU A 21 -26.68 7.62 -25.75
CA LEU A 21 -26.33 8.30 -24.50
C LEU A 21 -25.01 9.04 -24.72
N SER A 22 -25.09 10.32 -25.04
CA SER A 22 -23.95 11.23 -25.00
C SER A 22 -23.46 11.32 -23.58
N SER A 23 -22.37 10.62 -23.27
CA SER A 23 -21.63 10.83 -22.02
C SER A 23 -21.04 12.24 -22.06
N ALA A 24 -21.50 13.10 -21.17
CA ALA A 24 -20.84 14.38 -20.94
C ALA A 24 -19.35 14.13 -20.62
N PRO A 25 -18.41 14.88 -21.22
CA PRO A 25 -17.01 14.73 -20.93
C PRO A 25 -16.80 15.01 -19.43
N ALA A 26 -16.06 14.10 -18.76
CA ALA A 26 -15.66 14.32 -17.37
C ALA A 26 -14.98 15.69 -17.24
N PRO A 27 -15.24 16.45 -16.17
CA PRO A 27 -14.63 17.77 -15.99
C PRO A 27 -13.10 17.61 -16.05
N LYS A 28 -12.46 18.36 -16.95
CA LYS A 28 -11.00 18.40 -17.08
C LYS A 28 -10.45 18.82 -15.71
N ARG A 29 -9.68 17.93 -15.07
CA ARG A 29 -8.90 18.22 -13.88
C ARG A 29 -8.02 19.45 -14.16
N ALA A 30 -7.92 20.40 -13.20
CA ALA A 30 -6.94 21.48 -13.28
C ALA A 30 -5.56 20.85 -13.47
N ALA A 31 -4.76 21.38 -14.41
CA ALA A 31 -3.43 20.84 -14.65
C ALA A 31 -2.58 21.05 -13.38
N ALA A 32 -2.16 19.95 -12.76
CA ALA A 32 -1.27 20.00 -11.61
C ALA A 32 -0.03 20.83 -11.93
N LYS A 33 0.39 21.70 -11.02
CA LYS A 33 1.64 22.45 -11.15
C LYS A 33 2.79 21.46 -11.16
N LYS A 34 3.56 21.41 -12.23
CA LYS A 34 4.69 20.48 -12.38
C LYS A 34 5.65 20.65 -11.19
N GLY A 35 5.89 19.55 -10.48
CA GLY A 35 6.82 19.51 -9.34
C GLY A 35 6.23 19.95 -7.99
N GLN A 36 4.95 20.36 -7.91
CA GLN A 36 4.30 20.72 -6.66
C GLN A 36 3.37 19.60 -6.19
N TYR A 37 3.58 19.14 -4.96
CA TYR A 37 2.80 18.07 -4.35
C TYR A 37 2.26 18.49 -2.99
N LEU A 38 1.16 17.89 -2.57
CA LEU A 38 0.71 17.82 -1.20
C LEU A 38 1.26 16.52 -0.59
N ALA A 39 1.83 16.60 0.60
CA ALA A 39 2.27 15.45 1.39
C ALA A 39 1.36 15.32 2.61
N TYR A 40 0.55 14.28 2.67
CA TYR A 40 -0.31 13.95 3.79
C TYR A 40 0.42 13.02 4.74
N VAL A 41 0.41 13.34 6.03
CA VAL A 41 1.10 12.56 7.05
C VAL A 41 0.08 11.93 8.00
N GLY A 42 0.05 10.61 8.05
CA GLY A 42 -0.66 9.82 9.04
C GLY A 42 0.11 9.76 10.35
N THR A 43 -0.60 9.74 11.47
CA THR A 43 0.04 9.82 12.80
C THR A 43 -0.68 8.96 13.83
N TYR A 44 0.00 8.63 14.92
CA TYR A 44 -0.69 8.20 16.13
C TYR A 44 -1.07 9.42 16.98
N THR A 45 -2.33 9.47 17.42
CA THR A 45 -2.86 10.53 18.28
C THR A 45 -2.95 10.08 19.74
N THR A 46 -3.14 8.79 19.99
CA THR A 46 -3.25 8.22 21.32
C THR A 46 -1.94 8.40 22.08
N LYS A 47 -2.01 9.07 23.25
CA LYS A 47 -0.86 9.40 24.11
C LYS A 47 0.23 10.26 23.45
N THR A 48 -0.13 11.01 22.41
CA THR A 48 0.76 11.97 21.72
C THR A 48 0.14 13.34 21.69
N SER A 49 0.85 14.33 21.12
CA SER A 49 0.32 15.68 20.87
C SER A 49 -0.34 15.83 19.50
N SER A 50 -0.38 14.76 18.70
CA SER A 50 -0.97 14.78 17.37
C SER A 50 -2.48 15.01 17.39
N LYS A 51 -2.98 15.65 16.32
CA LYS A 51 -4.41 15.93 16.10
C LYS A 51 -5.05 15.02 15.05
N GLY A 52 -4.27 14.26 14.32
CA GLY A 52 -4.75 13.41 13.23
C GLY A 52 -3.90 13.49 11.98
N ILE A 53 -4.50 13.76 10.81
CA ILE A 53 -3.79 13.86 9.54
C ILE A 53 -3.24 15.28 9.36
N TYR A 54 -1.95 15.37 9.02
CA TYR A 54 -1.30 16.63 8.68
C TYR A 54 -1.06 16.71 7.17
N VAL A 55 -0.81 17.94 6.68
CA VAL A 55 -0.45 18.19 5.28
C VAL A 55 0.56 19.32 5.18
N PHE A 56 1.49 19.20 4.24
CA PHE A 56 2.39 20.26 3.80
C PHE A 56 2.57 20.19 2.28
N GLY A 57 2.90 21.31 1.66
CA GLY A 57 3.33 21.34 0.25
C GLY A 57 4.78 20.86 0.15
N PHE A 58 5.09 20.13 -0.94
CA PHE A 58 6.44 19.68 -1.23
C PHE A 58 6.82 20.02 -2.68
N ASP A 59 7.92 20.74 -2.86
CA ASP A 59 8.46 21.09 -4.17
C ASP A 59 9.57 20.10 -4.57
N THR A 60 9.29 19.23 -5.53
CA THR A 60 10.24 18.21 -5.99
C THR A 60 11.41 18.77 -6.84
N ALA A 61 11.36 20.04 -7.25
CA ALA A 61 12.49 20.68 -7.94
C ALA A 61 13.57 21.12 -6.95
N THR A 62 13.16 21.50 -5.73
CA THR A 62 14.06 22.06 -4.71
C THR A 62 14.21 21.18 -3.48
N GLY A 63 13.28 20.23 -3.24
CA GLY A 63 13.20 19.43 -2.02
C GLY A 63 12.69 20.21 -0.81
N GLN A 64 12.02 21.36 -1.03
CA GLN A 64 11.57 22.24 0.03
C GLN A 64 10.14 21.87 0.48
N PRO A 65 9.92 21.56 1.76
CA PRO A 65 8.59 21.49 2.35
C PRO A 65 8.05 22.90 2.66
N SER A 66 6.73 23.08 2.55
CA SER A 66 6.06 24.27 3.10
C SER A 66 5.79 24.11 4.60
N ALA A 67 5.22 25.16 5.22
CA ALA A 67 4.68 25.03 6.58
C ALA A 67 3.64 23.92 6.64
N ILE A 68 3.67 23.15 7.74
CA ILE A 68 2.75 22.06 8.00
C ILE A 68 1.47 22.57 8.66
N GLU A 69 0.34 21.94 8.32
CA GLU A 69 -0.97 22.22 8.89
C GLU A 69 -1.71 20.93 9.22
N VAL A 70 -2.67 20.99 10.15
CA VAL A 70 -3.63 19.91 10.36
C VAL A 70 -4.60 19.89 9.17
N ALA A 71 -4.63 18.77 8.43
CA ALA A 71 -5.56 18.57 7.31
C ALA A 71 -6.93 18.13 7.81
N ALA A 72 -6.98 17.19 8.76
CA ALA A 72 -8.18 16.75 9.46
C ALA A 72 -7.86 16.22 10.85
N ALA A 73 -8.74 16.46 11.82
CA ALA A 73 -8.70 15.81 13.12
C ALA A 73 -9.42 14.45 13.03
N THR A 74 -8.71 13.37 13.40
CA THR A 74 -9.25 12.00 13.44
C THR A 74 -8.35 11.16 14.35
N PRO A 75 -8.89 10.17 15.10
CA PRO A 75 -8.08 9.35 16.00
C PRO A 75 -7.20 8.37 15.21
N ASP A 76 -5.93 8.28 15.61
CA ASP A 76 -4.94 7.29 15.17
C ASP A 76 -5.00 6.92 13.67
N PRO A 77 -4.92 7.91 12.72
CA PRO A 77 -4.85 7.63 11.29
C PRO A 77 -3.45 7.12 10.95
N SER A 78 -3.18 5.85 11.29
CA SER A 78 -1.83 5.27 11.16
C SER A 78 -1.43 4.96 9.73
N TRP A 79 -2.39 4.90 8.80
CA TRP A 79 -2.15 4.77 7.36
C TRP A 79 -3.12 5.64 6.58
N VAL A 80 -2.60 6.40 5.61
CA VAL A 80 -3.40 7.26 4.73
C VAL A 80 -3.09 6.99 3.26
N ALA A 81 -4.10 6.95 2.42
CA ALA A 81 -3.91 6.81 0.98
C ALA A 81 -4.80 7.78 0.21
N VAL A 82 -4.21 8.49 -0.75
CA VAL A 82 -4.95 9.37 -1.64
C VAL A 82 -5.45 8.56 -2.84
N HIS A 83 -6.75 8.63 -3.07
CA HIS A 83 -7.39 7.94 -4.20
C HIS A 83 -6.80 8.41 -5.54
N PRO A 84 -6.63 7.53 -6.54
CA PRO A 84 -6.04 7.90 -7.85
C PRO A 84 -6.71 9.06 -8.57
N SER A 85 -7.98 9.37 -8.28
CA SER A 85 -8.65 10.57 -8.81
C SER A 85 -8.18 11.88 -8.17
N GLY A 86 -7.53 11.83 -6.99
CA GLY A 86 -7.14 12.98 -6.20
C GLY A 86 -8.26 13.69 -5.47
N LYS A 87 -9.48 13.20 -5.59
CA LYS A 87 -10.65 13.82 -4.96
C LYS A 87 -10.87 13.38 -3.52
N PHE A 88 -10.33 12.21 -3.16
CA PHE A 88 -10.59 11.56 -1.88
C PHE A 88 -9.29 11.08 -1.24
N LEU A 89 -9.30 11.04 0.08
CA LEU A 89 -8.28 10.39 0.90
C LEU A 89 -8.99 9.44 1.87
N TYR A 90 -8.39 8.29 2.09
CA TYR A 90 -8.88 7.31 3.07
C TYR A 90 -7.81 7.09 4.14
N ALA A 91 -8.27 6.89 5.38
CA ALA A 91 -7.40 6.65 6.52
C ALA A 91 -7.83 5.39 7.28
N ALA A 92 -6.87 4.55 7.61
CA ALA A 92 -7.03 3.48 8.58
C ALA A 92 -6.88 4.07 9.98
N ASN A 93 -7.92 3.97 10.80
CA ASN A 93 -7.94 4.45 12.17
C ASN A 93 -7.71 3.28 13.13
N GLU A 94 -6.51 3.16 13.64
CA GLU A 94 -6.02 2.04 14.45
C GLU A 94 -6.40 2.23 15.92
N ALA A 95 -7.57 1.73 16.33
CA ALA A 95 -8.17 1.99 17.63
C ALA A 95 -8.74 0.72 18.32
N GLY A 96 -8.05 -0.42 18.17
CA GLY A 96 -8.47 -1.70 18.74
C GLY A 96 -9.85 -2.11 18.20
N LYS A 97 -10.78 -2.45 19.09
CA LYS A 97 -12.16 -2.83 18.72
C LYS A 97 -13.01 -1.69 18.15
N ALA A 98 -12.60 -0.44 18.35
CA ALA A 98 -13.28 0.74 17.82
C ALA A 98 -12.69 1.20 16.48
N SER A 99 -11.87 0.37 15.85
CA SER A 99 -11.19 0.68 14.60
C SER A 99 -12.12 0.93 13.44
N THR A 100 -11.76 1.90 12.63
CA THR A 100 -12.58 2.38 11.50
C THR A 100 -11.75 2.66 10.26
N VAL A 101 -12.43 2.86 9.14
CA VAL A 101 -11.88 3.47 7.94
C VAL A 101 -12.61 4.79 7.70
N SER A 102 -11.88 5.89 7.64
CA SER A 102 -12.40 7.22 7.37
C SER A 102 -12.22 7.59 5.89
N ALA A 103 -13.25 8.19 5.31
CA ALA A 103 -13.24 8.75 3.97
C ALA A 103 -13.32 10.28 4.03
N PHE A 104 -12.45 10.96 3.28
CA PHE A 104 -12.38 12.42 3.22
C PHE A 104 -12.43 12.93 1.78
N ALA A 105 -13.10 14.07 1.56
CA ALA A 105 -12.92 14.86 0.35
C ALA A 105 -11.66 15.73 0.48
N VAL A 106 -10.89 15.82 -0.60
CA VAL A 106 -9.64 16.57 -0.68
C VAL A 106 -9.90 17.92 -1.36
N ASP A 107 -9.53 19.02 -0.72
CA ASP A 107 -9.34 20.30 -1.40
C ASP A 107 -7.94 20.33 -2.03
N GLY A 108 -7.86 20.15 -3.34
CA GLY A 108 -6.60 20.01 -4.08
C GLY A 108 -5.70 21.26 -4.06
N LYS A 109 -6.22 22.43 -3.64
CA LYS A 109 -5.45 23.67 -3.52
C LYS A 109 -4.85 23.84 -2.14
N SER A 110 -5.68 23.73 -1.09
CA SER A 110 -5.27 23.93 0.29
C SER A 110 -4.73 22.66 0.96
N GLY A 111 -5.10 21.47 0.45
CA GLY A 111 -4.82 20.19 1.10
C GLY A 111 -5.74 19.88 2.29
N LYS A 112 -6.70 20.73 2.62
CA LYS A 112 -7.67 20.46 3.70
C LYS A 112 -8.57 19.28 3.35
N LEU A 113 -8.94 18.53 4.37
CA LEU A 113 -9.77 17.33 4.26
C LEU A 113 -11.12 17.59 4.93
N THR A 114 -12.18 17.20 4.23
CA THR A 114 -13.55 17.24 4.78
C THR A 114 -14.04 15.79 4.95
N LEU A 115 -14.41 15.41 6.17
CA LEU A 115 -14.92 14.06 6.46
C LEU A 115 -16.21 13.80 5.68
N LEU A 116 -16.24 12.75 4.88
CA LEU A 116 -17.41 12.27 4.15
C LEU A 116 -18.17 11.19 4.93
N GLY A 117 -17.43 10.35 5.65
CA GLY A 117 -17.98 9.29 6.47
C GLY A 117 -16.90 8.43 7.09
N GLN A 118 -17.32 7.62 8.05
CA GLN A 118 -16.46 6.67 8.75
C GLN A 118 -17.24 5.39 8.96
N ILE A 119 -16.62 4.24 8.69
CA ILE A 119 -17.23 2.92 8.84
C ILE A 119 -16.31 2.02 9.66
N PRO A 120 -16.85 0.97 10.34
CA PRO A 120 -16.02 -0.05 10.98
C PRO A 120 -15.07 -0.71 9.98
N SER A 121 -13.81 -0.95 10.36
CA SER A 121 -12.84 -1.66 9.52
C SER A 121 -13.12 -3.16 9.37
N LEU A 122 -14.09 -3.68 10.13
CA LEU A 122 -14.47 -5.10 10.23
C LEU A 122 -13.37 -6.00 10.80
N GLY A 123 -12.47 -5.40 11.56
CA GLY A 123 -11.39 -6.05 12.30
C GLY A 123 -10.80 -5.11 13.34
N GLU A 124 -9.73 -5.55 13.99
CA GLU A 124 -9.04 -4.78 15.00
C GLU A 124 -7.69 -4.30 14.45
N ASP A 125 -7.37 -3.02 14.71
CA ASP A 125 -6.12 -2.36 14.36
C ASP A 125 -5.80 -2.42 12.84
N PRO A 126 -6.62 -1.77 11.96
CA PRO A 126 -6.28 -1.60 10.55
C PRO A 126 -4.99 -0.77 10.45
N CYS A 127 -3.94 -1.37 9.93
CA CYS A 127 -2.63 -0.75 9.82
C CYS A 127 -2.17 -0.49 8.38
N TYR A 128 -2.98 -0.90 7.41
CA TYR A 128 -2.72 -0.68 5.98
C TYR A 128 -4.02 -0.62 5.19
N LEU A 129 -4.06 0.27 4.22
CA LEU A 129 -5.09 0.26 3.18
C LEU A 129 -4.50 0.62 1.81
N SER A 130 -5.09 0.06 0.77
CA SER A 130 -4.74 0.35 -0.62
C SER A 130 -5.98 0.37 -1.50
N PHE A 131 -5.76 0.59 -2.81
CA PHE A 131 -6.84 0.54 -3.80
C PHE A 131 -6.63 -0.63 -4.75
N ASP A 132 -7.74 -1.16 -5.26
CA ASP A 132 -7.69 -1.96 -6.47
C ASP A 132 -7.20 -1.09 -7.66
N LYS A 133 -6.69 -1.70 -8.72
CA LYS A 133 -6.10 -0.93 -9.85
C LYS A 133 -7.11 -0.08 -10.63
N THR A 134 -8.42 -0.30 -10.42
CA THR A 134 -9.47 0.55 -11.02
C THR A 134 -9.85 1.74 -10.14
N GLY A 135 -9.43 1.76 -8.88
CA GLY A 135 -9.83 2.75 -7.89
C GLY A 135 -11.29 2.63 -7.45
N LYS A 136 -11.93 1.48 -7.63
CA LYS A 136 -13.33 1.27 -7.21
C LYS A 136 -13.48 0.71 -5.81
N TYR A 137 -12.40 0.14 -5.27
CA TYR A 137 -12.42 -0.53 -3.98
C TYR A 137 -11.25 -0.10 -3.11
N VAL A 138 -11.53 0.02 -1.81
CA VAL A 138 -10.51 0.09 -0.74
C VAL A 138 -10.30 -1.32 -0.20
N LEU A 139 -9.06 -1.74 -0.13
CA LEU A 139 -8.59 -2.98 0.48
C LEU A 139 -7.98 -2.64 1.84
N VAL A 140 -8.37 -3.36 2.90
CA VAL A 140 -7.93 -3.06 4.28
C VAL A 140 -7.32 -4.31 4.91
N ALA A 141 -6.18 -4.16 5.58
CA ALA A 141 -5.56 -5.17 6.42
C ALA A 141 -5.70 -4.78 7.90
N ASN A 142 -6.30 -5.66 8.71
CA ASN A 142 -6.51 -5.48 10.15
C ASN A 142 -5.53 -6.37 10.91
N TYR A 143 -4.55 -5.78 11.59
CA TYR A 143 -3.44 -6.47 12.20
C TYR A 143 -3.88 -7.40 13.35
N SER A 144 -4.51 -6.85 14.39
CA SER A 144 -4.79 -7.61 15.61
C SER A 144 -5.81 -8.72 15.44
N SER A 145 -6.70 -8.61 14.46
CA SER A 145 -7.68 -9.66 14.15
C SER A 145 -7.25 -10.64 13.07
N GLY A 146 -6.18 -10.33 12.30
CA GLY A 146 -5.75 -11.11 11.15
C GLY A 146 -6.85 -11.20 10.09
N THR A 147 -7.58 -10.09 9.85
CA THR A 147 -8.66 -10.03 8.87
C THR A 147 -8.37 -9.03 7.77
N ILE A 148 -8.94 -9.27 6.59
CA ILE A 148 -8.90 -8.35 5.45
C ILE A 148 -10.32 -8.04 5.00
N ALA A 149 -10.55 -6.80 4.60
CA ALA A 149 -11.87 -6.34 4.13
C ALA A 149 -11.75 -5.57 2.82
N VAL A 150 -12.82 -5.63 2.00
CA VAL A 150 -12.94 -4.90 0.73
C VAL A 150 -14.19 -4.04 0.78
N PHE A 151 -14.02 -2.74 0.54
CA PHE A 151 -15.13 -1.78 0.55
C PHE A 151 -15.25 -1.08 -0.81
N PRO A 152 -16.43 -1.03 -1.42
CA PRO A 152 -16.64 -0.27 -2.65
C PRO A 152 -16.61 1.24 -2.33
N ILE A 153 -16.03 2.01 -3.25
CA ILE A 153 -16.02 3.47 -3.21
C ILE A 153 -17.25 3.96 -3.96
N LEU A 154 -18.12 4.69 -3.28
CA LEU A 154 -19.32 5.29 -3.86
C LEU A 154 -18.97 6.54 -4.69
N ALA A 155 -19.89 7.00 -5.53
CA ALA A 155 -19.66 8.13 -6.42
C ALA A 155 -19.32 9.44 -5.68
N ASP A 156 -19.77 9.58 -4.44
CA ASP A 156 -19.50 10.73 -3.55
C ASP A 156 -18.22 10.55 -2.69
N GLY A 157 -17.50 9.44 -2.85
CA GLY A 157 -16.27 9.14 -2.11
C GLY A 157 -16.49 8.43 -0.78
N ARG A 158 -17.71 8.25 -0.31
CA ARG A 158 -17.99 7.43 0.87
C ARG A 158 -17.74 5.96 0.56
N LEU A 159 -17.48 5.18 1.60
CA LEU A 159 -17.39 3.72 1.48
C LEU A 159 -18.78 3.10 1.61
N GLY A 160 -19.07 2.14 0.74
CA GLY A 160 -20.27 1.32 0.81
C GLY A 160 -20.14 0.13 1.75
N GLU A 161 -21.17 -0.71 1.82
CA GLU A 161 -21.10 -1.97 2.54
C GLU A 161 -20.01 -2.87 1.95
N HIS A 162 -19.29 -3.60 2.80
CA HIS A 162 -18.20 -4.46 2.35
C HIS A 162 -18.65 -5.52 1.35
N THR A 163 -17.80 -5.79 0.37
CA THR A 163 -18.04 -6.83 -0.64
C THR A 163 -17.28 -8.12 -0.34
N ALA A 164 -16.23 -8.04 0.49
CA ALA A 164 -15.52 -9.19 1.00
C ALA A 164 -14.99 -8.94 2.41
N LEU A 165 -15.00 -9.99 3.22
CA LEU A 165 -14.36 -10.08 4.52
C LEU A 165 -13.76 -11.48 4.62
N ALA A 166 -12.46 -11.57 4.88
CA ALA A 166 -11.77 -12.84 5.08
C ALA A 166 -10.88 -12.77 6.32
N LYS A 167 -10.69 -13.90 6.97
CA LYS A 167 -9.72 -14.08 8.05
C LYS A 167 -8.58 -14.93 7.51
N ASP A 168 -7.36 -14.45 7.70
CA ASP A 168 -6.14 -15.18 7.34
C ASP A 168 -6.05 -16.48 8.12
N GLN A 169 -5.60 -17.55 7.47
CA GLN A 169 -5.53 -18.88 8.04
C GLN A 169 -4.21 -19.56 7.68
N GLY A 170 -3.67 -20.28 8.63
CA GLY A 170 -2.45 -21.07 8.45
C GLY A 170 -1.76 -21.38 9.77
N PRO A 171 -0.68 -22.18 9.73
CA PRO A 171 0.18 -22.37 10.88
C PRO A 171 0.92 -21.07 11.20
N THR A 172 0.94 -20.70 12.47
CA THR A 172 1.64 -19.53 12.98
C THR A 172 3.16 -19.77 13.05
N GLY A 173 3.92 -18.67 13.02
CA GLY A 173 5.37 -18.71 13.16
C GLY A 173 5.86 -19.09 14.57
N PRO A 174 7.18 -19.20 14.75
CA PRO A 174 7.78 -19.67 15.99
C PRO A 174 7.81 -18.63 17.12
N ASN A 175 7.69 -17.33 16.82
CA ASN A 175 7.73 -16.26 17.82
C ASN A 175 6.38 -16.15 18.53
N LYS A 176 6.30 -16.69 19.76
CA LYS A 176 5.05 -16.79 20.51
C LYS A 176 4.49 -15.44 21.01
N GLU A 177 5.32 -14.40 21.05
CA GLU A 177 4.90 -13.06 21.47
C GLU A 177 4.36 -12.21 20.31
N ARG A 178 4.78 -12.52 19.08
CA ARG A 178 4.47 -11.72 17.90
C ARG A 178 3.77 -12.51 16.79
N GLN A 179 3.68 -13.83 16.92
CA GLN A 179 3.11 -14.75 15.95
C GLN A 179 2.17 -15.75 16.62
N GLU A 180 1.44 -15.32 17.65
CA GLU A 180 0.47 -16.16 18.38
C GLU A 180 -0.82 -16.39 17.56
N ALA A 181 -1.09 -15.51 16.58
CA ALA A 181 -2.24 -15.53 15.69
C ALA A 181 -1.86 -14.99 14.29
N PRO A 182 -2.75 -15.06 13.28
CA PRO A 182 -2.60 -14.30 12.06
C PRO A 182 -2.61 -12.78 12.33
N HIS A 183 -1.73 -12.05 11.63
CA HIS A 183 -1.57 -10.59 11.73
C HIS A 183 -1.39 -9.99 10.34
N ALA A 184 -2.50 -9.72 9.62
CA ALA A 184 -2.48 -9.06 8.33
C ALA A 184 -1.92 -7.65 8.44
N HIS A 185 -0.76 -7.38 7.83
CA HIS A 185 -0.06 -6.09 7.98
C HIS A 185 0.01 -5.27 6.69
N TRP A 186 -0.12 -5.89 5.54
CA TRP A 186 -0.10 -5.22 4.24
C TRP A 186 -1.06 -5.92 3.28
N ILE A 187 -1.72 -5.14 2.42
CA ILE A 187 -2.63 -5.66 1.40
C ILE A 187 -2.54 -4.82 0.13
N GLU A 188 -2.34 -5.44 -1.03
CA GLU A 188 -2.28 -4.74 -2.31
C GLU A 188 -2.76 -5.61 -3.48
N ALA A 189 -3.43 -4.97 -4.44
CA ALA A 189 -3.78 -5.60 -5.71
C ALA A 189 -2.56 -5.66 -6.65
N GLY A 190 -2.31 -6.83 -7.23
CA GLY A 190 -1.25 -7.01 -8.22
C GLY A 190 -1.50 -6.21 -9.51
N ALA A 191 -0.47 -6.11 -10.37
CA ALA A 191 -0.46 -5.27 -11.56
C ALA A 191 -1.66 -5.48 -12.51
N HIS A 192 -2.17 -6.71 -12.61
CA HIS A 192 -3.29 -7.06 -13.49
C HIS A 192 -4.66 -7.04 -12.79
N ASN A 193 -4.72 -6.62 -11.54
CA ASN A 193 -5.96 -6.55 -10.74
C ASN A 193 -6.73 -7.88 -10.58
N GLN A 194 -6.05 -9.01 -10.82
CA GLN A 194 -6.64 -10.36 -10.75
C GLN A 194 -6.39 -11.02 -9.38
N PHE A 195 -5.38 -10.55 -8.68
CA PHE A 195 -4.97 -11.06 -7.38
C PHE A 195 -4.76 -9.93 -6.39
N VAL A 196 -5.06 -10.23 -5.14
CA VAL A 196 -4.72 -9.41 -3.97
C VAL A 196 -3.75 -10.21 -3.12
N TYR A 197 -2.71 -9.54 -2.67
CA TYR A 197 -1.62 -10.09 -1.86
C TYR A 197 -1.69 -9.50 -0.46
N VAL A 198 -1.53 -10.36 0.55
CA VAL A 198 -1.63 -9.99 1.96
C VAL A 198 -0.40 -10.49 2.69
N ALA A 199 0.46 -9.61 3.18
CA ALA A 199 1.54 -9.99 4.06
C ALA A 199 0.98 -10.21 5.47
N ASP A 200 1.12 -11.44 5.98
CA ASP A 200 0.68 -11.80 7.33
C ASP A 200 1.90 -12.12 8.21
N LEU A 201 2.14 -11.24 9.18
CA LEU A 201 3.30 -11.33 10.07
C LEU A 201 3.23 -12.60 10.95
N GLY A 202 2.04 -12.97 11.38
CA GLY A 202 1.83 -14.12 12.25
C GLY A 202 2.03 -15.46 11.57
N LEU A 203 1.85 -15.51 10.24
CA LEU A 203 1.87 -16.76 9.46
C LEU A 203 3.19 -16.98 8.70
N ASP A 204 4.13 -16.05 8.70
CA ASP A 204 5.33 -16.07 7.85
C ASP A 204 5.01 -16.22 6.36
N ARG A 205 3.93 -15.56 5.89
CA ARG A 205 3.42 -15.73 4.52
C ARG A 205 2.93 -14.44 3.90
N VAL A 206 3.01 -14.38 2.58
CA VAL A 206 2.15 -13.51 1.77
C VAL A 206 1.05 -14.39 1.19
N LEU A 207 -0.18 -14.23 1.67
CA LEU A 207 -1.36 -14.94 1.17
C LEU A 207 -1.81 -14.31 -0.15
N ILE A 208 -2.37 -15.14 -1.03
CA ILE A 208 -2.81 -14.72 -2.37
C ILE A 208 -4.29 -15.04 -2.54
N PHE A 209 -5.06 -14.03 -2.86
CA PHE A 209 -6.50 -14.14 -3.13
C PHE A 209 -6.78 -13.79 -4.59
N LYS A 210 -7.67 -14.52 -5.26
CA LYS A 210 -8.29 -14.06 -6.51
C LYS A 210 -9.22 -12.90 -6.19
N PHE A 211 -9.13 -11.85 -6.98
CA PHE A 211 -9.96 -10.66 -6.86
C PHE A 211 -10.82 -10.50 -8.12
N ASP A 212 -12.12 -10.35 -7.92
CA ASP A 212 -13.05 -9.99 -8.99
C ASP A 212 -13.34 -8.48 -8.89
N ALA A 213 -12.74 -7.69 -9.77
CA ALA A 213 -12.91 -6.23 -9.83
C ALA A 213 -14.34 -5.79 -10.22
N THR A 214 -15.22 -6.70 -10.66
CA THR A 214 -16.61 -6.39 -10.97
C THR A 214 -17.47 -6.40 -9.71
N SER A 215 -17.26 -7.38 -8.84
CA SER A 215 -18.04 -7.59 -7.61
C SER A 215 -17.32 -7.15 -6.34
N GLY A 216 -15.98 -6.96 -6.39
CA GLY A 216 -15.15 -6.71 -5.21
C GLY A 216 -14.95 -7.97 -4.34
N SER A 217 -15.26 -9.17 -4.85
CA SER A 217 -15.13 -10.38 -4.07
C SER A 217 -13.70 -10.91 -4.02
N LEU A 218 -13.33 -11.54 -2.90
CA LEU A 218 -12.09 -12.26 -2.69
C LEU A 218 -12.36 -13.75 -2.52
N THR A 219 -11.55 -14.56 -3.19
CA THR A 219 -11.52 -16.01 -2.97
C THR A 219 -10.06 -16.47 -2.81
N PRO A 220 -9.74 -17.38 -1.86
CA PRO A 220 -8.39 -17.92 -1.75
C PRO A 220 -7.92 -18.47 -3.10
N ALA A 221 -6.73 -18.07 -3.56
CA ALA A 221 -6.18 -18.57 -4.79
C ALA A 221 -5.77 -20.04 -4.61
N ALA A 222 -6.18 -20.92 -5.52
CA ALA A 222 -5.69 -22.28 -5.60
C ALA A 222 -4.46 -22.36 -6.51
N PRO A 223 -3.54 -23.34 -6.31
CA PRO A 223 -2.46 -23.60 -7.26
C PRO A 223 -3.01 -23.80 -8.67
N LEU A 224 -2.37 -23.18 -9.68
CA LEU A 224 -2.82 -23.25 -11.07
C LEU A 224 -2.58 -24.64 -11.70
N THR A 225 -1.73 -25.47 -11.10
CA THR A 225 -1.43 -26.82 -11.58
C THR A 225 -1.54 -27.86 -10.46
N ALA A 226 -2.01 -29.07 -10.83
CA ALA A 226 -2.12 -30.23 -9.93
C ALA A 226 -0.75 -30.77 -9.44
N LYS A 227 0.37 -30.24 -9.94
CA LYS A 227 1.73 -30.63 -9.55
C LYS A 227 2.31 -29.81 -8.40
N ALA A 228 1.73 -28.65 -8.06
CA ALA A 228 2.12 -27.92 -6.86
C ALA A 228 1.58 -28.65 -5.63
N PRO A 229 2.35 -28.81 -4.54
CA PRO A 229 1.80 -29.33 -3.30
C PRO A 229 0.60 -28.48 -2.89
N PRO A 230 -0.45 -29.06 -2.30
CA PRO A 230 -1.68 -28.35 -1.98
C PRO A 230 -1.46 -27.36 -0.81
N LEU A 231 -0.78 -26.24 -1.11
CA LEU A 231 -0.87 -25.04 -0.27
C LEU A 231 -2.20 -24.39 -0.67
N ASN A 232 -3.21 -24.60 0.09
CA ASN A 232 -4.50 -23.92 -0.04
C ASN A 232 -4.66 -23.01 1.19
N PRO A 233 -4.64 -21.68 1.04
CA PRO A 233 -4.50 -20.89 -0.20
C PRO A 233 -3.06 -20.82 -0.74
N LEU A 234 -2.91 -20.47 -2.02
CA LEU A 234 -1.61 -20.16 -2.64
C LEU A 234 -0.94 -19.04 -1.84
N SER A 235 0.33 -19.23 -1.50
CA SER A 235 1.07 -18.24 -0.72
C SER A 235 2.56 -18.24 -1.07
N ALA A 236 3.20 -17.08 -0.92
CA ALA A 236 4.66 -16.98 -0.88
C ALA A 236 5.10 -17.12 0.59
N THR A 237 5.84 -18.19 0.88
CA THR A 237 6.27 -18.52 2.25
C THR A 237 7.67 -17.99 2.52
N LEU A 238 7.84 -17.31 3.66
CA LEU A 238 9.12 -16.83 4.16
C LEU A 238 9.74 -17.86 5.12
N ASN A 239 10.98 -17.60 5.55
CA ASN A 239 11.62 -18.39 6.60
C ASN A 239 10.85 -18.25 7.91
N PRO A 240 10.76 -19.33 8.73
CA PRO A 240 10.08 -19.26 10.02
C PRO A 240 10.62 -18.15 10.91
N GLY A 241 9.73 -17.35 11.47
CA GLY A 241 10.07 -16.19 12.31
C GLY A 241 10.42 -14.91 11.51
N ALA A 242 10.21 -14.89 10.21
CA ALA A 242 10.47 -13.69 9.41
C ALA A 242 9.50 -12.55 9.73
N GLY A 243 8.23 -12.86 9.96
CA GLY A 243 7.20 -11.86 10.23
C GLY A 243 7.01 -10.88 9.09
N PRO A 244 6.48 -11.28 7.91
CA PRO A 244 6.29 -10.37 6.78
C PRO A 244 5.39 -9.21 7.16
N ARG A 245 5.90 -7.99 6.94
CA ARG A 245 5.25 -6.74 7.31
C ARG A 245 4.68 -6.01 6.09
N HIS A 246 5.56 -5.52 5.24
CA HIS A 246 5.22 -4.83 3.99
C HIS A 246 5.91 -5.49 2.81
N ALA A 247 5.38 -5.26 1.62
CA ALA A 247 5.99 -5.73 0.39
C ALA A 247 5.95 -4.65 -0.71
N ALA A 248 6.85 -4.77 -1.68
CA ALA A 248 6.89 -3.92 -2.85
C ALA A 248 7.07 -4.77 -4.10
N PHE A 249 6.35 -4.43 -5.17
CA PHE A 249 6.54 -5.08 -6.47
C PHE A 249 7.61 -4.35 -7.29
N ALA A 250 8.39 -5.11 -8.06
CA ALA A 250 9.15 -4.53 -9.15
C ALA A 250 8.19 -3.88 -10.16
N PRO A 251 8.59 -2.79 -10.85
CA PRO A 251 7.71 -2.09 -11.79
C PRO A 251 7.18 -2.96 -12.93
N ASP A 252 7.90 -4.03 -13.31
CA ASP A 252 7.51 -5.00 -14.34
C ASP A 252 6.65 -6.16 -13.80
N GLY A 253 6.39 -6.20 -12.49
CA GLY A 253 5.59 -7.23 -11.81
C GLY A 253 6.23 -8.61 -11.70
N LYS A 254 7.49 -8.80 -12.17
CA LYS A 254 8.15 -10.10 -12.16
C LYS A 254 8.67 -10.50 -10.79
N PHE A 255 8.95 -9.52 -9.94
CA PHE A 255 9.51 -9.73 -8.61
C PHE A 255 8.68 -9.05 -7.55
N MET A 256 8.63 -9.67 -6.38
CA MET A 256 8.06 -9.12 -5.17
C MET A 256 9.13 -9.15 -4.07
N TYR A 257 9.31 -8.04 -3.38
CA TYR A 257 10.24 -7.86 -2.27
C TYR A 257 9.45 -7.78 -0.98
N VAL A 258 9.62 -8.75 -0.11
CA VAL A 258 8.86 -8.83 1.15
C VAL A 258 9.79 -8.56 2.33
N LEU A 259 9.46 -7.55 3.11
CA LEU A 259 10.19 -7.18 4.31
C LEU A 259 9.69 -7.98 5.51
N GLY A 260 10.57 -8.78 6.10
CA GLY A 260 10.32 -9.44 7.38
C GLY A 260 10.68 -8.50 8.55
N GLU A 261 9.69 -8.11 9.33
CA GLU A 261 9.86 -7.23 10.49
C GLU A 261 10.77 -7.86 11.53
N LEU A 262 10.48 -9.12 11.89
CA LEU A 262 11.10 -9.79 13.05
C LEU A 262 12.54 -10.25 12.76
N GLN A 263 12.86 -10.60 11.52
CA GLN A 263 14.22 -10.98 11.11
C GLN A 263 15.01 -9.83 10.49
N SER A 264 14.38 -8.67 10.26
CA SER A 264 15.03 -7.52 9.61
C SER A 264 15.75 -7.92 8.33
N ALA A 265 15.01 -8.56 7.43
CA ALA A 265 15.51 -9.08 6.16
C ALA A 265 14.49 -8.92 5.05
N VAL A 266 14.96 -8.72 3.83
CA VAL A 266 14.15 -8.75 2.61
C VAL A 266 14.24 -10.14 1.99
N THR A 267 13.08 -10.76 1.72
CA THR A 267 12.98 -11.96 0.89
C THR A 267 12.54 -11.55 -0.51
N VAL A 268 13.33 -11.91 -1.52
CA VAL A 268 13.03 -11.68 -2.93
C VAL A 268 12.28 -12.89 -3.48
N PHE A 269 11.12 -12.65 -4.06
CA PHE A 269 10.33 -13.66 -4.75
C PHE A 269 10.30 -13.37 -6.25
N ALA A 270 10.55 -14.38 -7.06
CA ALA A 270 10.32 -14.36 -8.51
C ALA A 270 8.94 -14.96 -8.80
N ASN A 271 8.16 -14.29 -9.65
CA ASN A 271 6.92 -14.82 -10.19
C ASN A 271 7.27 -15.81 -11.32
N ASP A 272 6.79 -17.03 -11.25
CA ASP A 272 6.92 -17.97 -12.36
C ASP A 272 5.80 -17.76 -13.40
N ALA A 273 5.94 -18.43 -14.55
CA ALA A 273 4.96 -18.34 -15.62
C ALA A 273 3.55 -18.85 -15.23
N GLU A 274 3.43 -19.53 -14.09
CA GLU A 274 2.19 -20.10 -13.57
C GLU A 274 1.55 -19.21 -12.48
N GLY A 275 2.17 -18.05 -12.18
CA GLY A 275 1.68 -17.09 -11.19
C GLY A 275 2.02 -17.44 -9.74
N ALA A 276 2.87 -18.47 -9.51
CA ALA A 276 3.38 -18.78 -8.19
C ALA A 276 4.65 -17.96 -7.89
N TYR A 277 4.83 -17.60 -6.64
CA TYR A 277 6.01 -16.88 -6.17
C TYR A 277 6.98 -17.83 -5.49
N ARG A 278 8.24 -17.85 -5.98
CA ARG A 278 9.33 -18.63 -5.42
C ARG A 278 10.39 -17.72 -4.84
N ALA A 279 10.80 -17.98 -3.59
CA ALA A 279 11.91 -17.28 -2.97
C ALA A 279 13.22 -17.57 -3.72
N VAL A 280 13.93 -16.52 -4.11
CA VAL A 280 15.20 -16.60 -4.83
C VAL A 280 16.37 -16.04 -4.04
N GLN A 281 16.09 -15.19 -3.04
CA GLN A 281 17.11 -14.60 -2.17
C GLN A 281 16.48 -14.18 -0.84
N GLN A 282 17.29 -14.21 0.24
CA GLN A 282 17.05 -13.46 1.46
C GLN A 282 18.29 -12.64 1.79
N ILE A 283 18.13 -11.37 2.17
CA ILE A 283 19.23 -10.46 2.51
C ILE A 283 18.86 -9.61 3.72
N SER A 284 19.79 -9.48 4.67
CA SER A 284 19.59 -8.66 5.88
C SER A 284 19.52 -7.18 5.54
N THR A 285 18.66 -6.45 6.25
CA THR A 285 18.61 -4.96 6.25
C THR A 285 19.55 -4.34 7.27
N LEU A 286 20.23 -5.16 8.08
CA LEU A 286 21.13 -4.72 9.16
C LEU A 286 22.60 -4.93 8.79
N PRO A 287 23.51 -4.12 9.33
CA PRO A 287 24.94 -4.36 9.18
C PRO A 287 25.35 -5.65 9.89
N LYS A 288 26.37 -6.31 9.34
CA LYS A 288 26.93 -7.51 9.95
C LYS A 288 27.39 -7.23 11.38
N GLY A 289 26.94 -8.04 12.34
CA GLY A 289 27.29 -7.92 13.75
C GLY A 289 26.43 -6.94 14.55
N PHE A 290 25.39 -6.35 13.96
CA PHE A 290 24.44 -5.58 14.76
C PHE A 290 23.75 -6.48 15.79
N ALA A 291 23.80 -6.08 17.06
CA ALA A 291 23.31 -6.88 18.21
C ALA A 291 22.15 -6.22 18.97
N GLY A 292 21.64 -5.08 18.49
CA GLY A 292 20.51 -4.39 19.11
C GLY A 292 19.16 -4.98 18.69
N ARG A 293 18.10 -4.63 19.43
CA ARG A 293 16.73 -4.86 18.96
C ARG A 293 16.52 -4.07 17.68
N ASN A 294 15.90 -4.67 16.68
CA ASN A 294 15.46 -4.01 15.46
C ASN A 294 14.20 -4.64 14.92
N ASP A 295 13.27 -3.80 14.52
CA ASP A 295 12.05 -4.19 13.82
C ASP A 295 12.05 -3.45 12.47
N ALA A 296 12.30 -4.15 11.35
CA ALA A 296 12.23 -3.53 10.03
C ALA A 296 10.78 -3.10 9.72
N ALA A 297 10.58 -1.99 8.99
CA ALA A 297 9.24 -1.42 8.91
C ALA A 297 8.74 -1.19 7.48
N GLU A 298 9.31 -0.25 6.74
CA GLU A 298 8.84 0.12 5.40
C GLU A 298 9.80 -0.39 4.33
N ILE A 299 9.24 -0.70 3.16
CA ILE A 299 9.98 -1.13 1.97
C ILE A 299 9.41 -0.47 0.72
N ALA A 300 10.27 0.10 -0.10
CA ALA A 300 9.87 0.69 -1.38
C ALA A 300 10.90 0.44 -2.47
N VAL A 301 10.41 0.14 -3.68
CA VAL A 301 11.22 0.16 -4.91
C VAL A 301 11.21 1.57 -5.46
N HIS A 302 12.39 2.09 -5.79
CA HIS A 302 12.53 3.37 -6.46
C HIS A 302 11.79 3.36 -7.81
N PRO A 303 11.12 4.44 -8.24
CA PRO A 303 10.37 4.48 -9.50
C PRO A 303 11.16 4.09 -10.76
N ASN A 304 12.52 4.21 -10.74
CA ASN A 304 13.37 3.76 -11.84
C ASN A 304 13.62 2.24 -11.88
N GLY A 305 13.14 1.49 -10.88
CA GLY A 305 13.32 0.05 -10.76
C GLY A 305 14.72 -0.44 -10.42
N LYS A 306 15.68 0.46 -10.12
CA LYS A 306 17.09 0.09 -9.92
C LYS A 306 17.49 -0.08 -8.45
N PHE A 307 16.71 0.47 -7.52
CA PHE A 307 17.05 0.48 -6.11
C PHE A 307 15.85 0.12 -5.26
N LEU A 308 16.13 -0.50 -4.12
CA LEU A 308 15.17 -0.81 -3.07
C LEU A 308 15.68 -0.21 -1.77
N TYR A 309 14.75 0.34 -0.98
CA TYR A 309 14.99 0.92 0.32
C TYR A 309 14.18 0.18 1.37
N ALA A 310 14.74 0.01 2.58
CA ALA A 310 14.04 -0.58 3.71
C ALA A 310 14.43 0.14 5.02
N SER A 311 13.43 0.49 5.85
CA SER A 311 13.67 1.17 7.12
C SER A 311 13.86 0.18 8.27
N ASN A 312 14.69 0.57 9.26
CA ASN A 312 15.08 -0.20 10.42
C ASN A 312 14.80 0.60 11.71
N ARG A 313 13.82 0.18 12.49
CA ARG A 313 13.47 0.72 13.80
C ARG A 313 14.35 0.04 14.87
N GLY A 314 15.29 0.78 15.42
CA GLY A 314 16.32 0.28 16.33
C GLY A 314 17.73 0.54 15.83
N HIS A 315 18.07 0.20 14.58
CA HIS A 315 19.28 0.70 13.89
C HIS A 315 19.12 2.14 13.37
N GLU A 316 17.90 2.64 13.34
CA GLU A 316 17.52 4.01 12.97
C GLU A 316 18.02 4.43 11.59
N SER A 317 17.90 3.52 10.62
CA SER A 317 18.46 3.71 9.27
C SER A 317 17.51 3.30 8.15
N ILE A 318 17.86 3.77 6.95
CA ILE A 318 17.40 3.18 5.68
C ILE A 318 18.52 2.30 5.14
N ALA A 319 18.25 1.01 4.93
CA ALA A 319 19.08 0.10 4.14
C ALA A 319 18.80 0.28 2.66
N ILE A 320 19.84 0.37 1.84
CA ILE A 320 19.78 0.63 0.41
C ILE A 320 20.34 -0.58 -0.33
N PHE A 321 19.60 -1.05 -1.34
CA PHE A 321 20.01 -2.16 -2.19
C PHE A 321 19.89 -1.79 -3.67
N ALA A 322 20.87 -2.23 -4.48
CA ALA A 322 20.75 -2.24 -5.93
C ALA A 322 19.99 -3.49 -6.38
N ILE A 323 19.08 -3.32 -7.34
CA ILE A 323 18.28 -4.40 -7.93
C ILE A 323 18.93 -4.85 -9.23
N ASP A 324 19.23 -6.14 -9.37
CA ASP A 324 19.58 -6.74 -10.66
C ASP A 324 18.31 -6.91 -11.52
N ALA A 325 18.24 -6.15 -12.60
CA ALA A 325 17.05 -6.12 -13.47
C ALA A 325 16.75 -7.47 -14.16
N LYS A 326 17.73 -8.39 -14.22
CA LYS A 326 17.58 -9.69 -14.91
C LYS A 326 16.93 -10.73 -14.01
N ASN A 327 17.33 -10.79 -12.75
CA ASN A 327 16.93 -11.85 -11.83
C ASN A 327 16.29 -11.34 -10.54
N GLY A 328 16.15 -10.00 -10.37
CA GLY A 328 15.52 -9.35 -9.22
C GLY A 328 16.34 -9.37 -7.94
N THR A 329 17.53 -9.98 -7.93
CA THR A 329 18.33 -10.09 -6.71
C THR A 329 18.85 -8.74 -6.25
N LEU A 330 19.08 -8.65 -4.94
CA LEU A 330 19.51 -7.46 -4.26
C LEU A 330 21.01 -7.52 -3.92
N THR A 331 21.71 -6.42 -4.16
CA THR A 331 23.08 -6.20 -3.68
C THR A 331 23.09 -5.02 -2.72
N PHE A 332 23.62 -5.21 -1.51
CA PHE A 332 23.70 -4.15 -0.51
C PHE A 332 24.55 -2.98 -1.01
N VAL A 333 24.08 -1.75 -0.80
CA VAL A 333 24.76 -0.52 -1.16
C VAL A 333 25.24 0.22 0.10
N ALA A 334 24.30 0.59 0.99
CA ALA A 334 24.62 1.38 2.17
C ALA A 334 23.56 1.30 3.25
N HIS A 335 23.91 1.73 4.47
CA HIS A 335 22.97 2.18 5.50
C HIS A 335 23.11 3.68 5.68
N VAL A 336 21.98 4.39 5.74
CA VAL A 336 21.95 5.84 6.01
C VAL A 336 21.06 6.08 7.22
N LEU A 337 21.62 6.71 8.29
CA LEU A 337 20.84 7.06 9.47
C LEU A 337 19.77 8.09 9.13
N THR A 338 18.57 7.93 9.66
CA THR A 338 17.39 8.75 9.33
C THR A 338 17.38 10.14 10.00
N GLY A 339 18.31 10.39 10.91
CA GLY A 339 18.34 11.64 11.68
C GLY A 339 17.27 11.73 12.77
N GLY A 340 16.68 10.58 13.15
CA GLY A 340 15.68 10.48 14.19
C GLY A 340 15.58 9.06 14.75
N LYS A 341 14.52 8.79 15.50
CA LYS A 341 14.26 7.51 16.14
C LYS A 341 12.97 6.90 15.63
N GLU A 342 12.98 5.57 15.50
CA GLU A 342 11.85 4.76 15.08
C GLU A 342 11.35 5.18 13.67
N PRO A 343 12.19 5.05 12.60
CA PRO A 343 11.75 5.34 11.22
C PRO A 343 10.71 4.29 10.76
N ARG A 344 9.45 4.49 11.17
CA ARG A 344 8.37 3.55 10.93
C ARG A 344 7.94 3.50 9.48
N ASN A 345 8.06 4.64 8.79
CA ASN A 345 7.77 4.74 7.36
C ASN A 345 8.78 5.66 6.67
N PHE A 346 8.83 5.60 5.38
CA PHE A 346 9.43 6.59 4.49
C PHE A 346 8.68 6.59 3.16
N ALA A 347 8.59 7.75 2.53
CA ALA A 347 8.02 7.88 1.20
C ALA A 347 9.05 8.40 0.20
N ILE A 348 9.08 7.82 -1.01
CA ILE A 348 9.83 8.37 -2.14
C ILE A 348 8.91 9.32 -2.89
N ASP A 349 9.35 10.56 -3.14
CA ASP A 349 8.55 11.51 -3.88
C ASP A 349 8.28 11.03 -5.31
N PRO A 350 7.17 11.44 -5.95
CA PRO A 350 6.79 10.94 -7.27
C PRO A 350 7.80 11.23 -8.40
N SER A 351 8.73 12.16 -8.20
CA SER A 351 9.84 12.40 -9.15
C SER A 351 11.01 11.42 -8.99
N GLY A 352 11.07 10.71 -7.86
CA GLY A 352 12.16 9.84 -7.47
C GLY A 352 13.45 10.59 -7.14
N GLN A 353 13.37 11.86 -6.73
CA GLN A 353 14.55 12.66 -6.38
C GLN A 353 14.78 12.76 -4.87
N TYR A 354 13.72 12.52 -4.07
CA TYR A 354 13.77 12.67 -2.62
C TYR A 354 13.12 11.48 -1.92
N LEU A 355 13.64 11.19 -0.73
CA LEU A 355 13.06 10.27 0.23
C LEU A 355 12.80 11.06 1.52
N LEU A 356 11.57 10.94 2.05
CA LEU A 356 11.15 11.54 3.30
C LEU A 356 11.02 10.44 4.33
N ALA A 357 11.82 10.48 5.41
CA ALA A 357 11.80 9.48 6.47
C ALA A 357 11.00 9.97 7.68
N GLU A 358 9.96 9.22 8.06
CA GLU A 358 9.09 9.51 9.19
C GLU A 358 9.63 8.84 10.47
N ASN A 359 10.24 9.63 11.33
CA ASN A 359 10.79 9.19 12.61
C ASN A 359 9.76 9.36 13.71
N GLN A 360 9.01 8.30 13.99
CA GLN A 360 7.84 8.32 14.89
C GLN A 360 8.17 8.87 16.27
N LEU A 361 9.25 8.39 16.92
CA LEU A 361 9.61 8.78 18.28
C LEU A 361 10.38 10.09 18.38
N SER A 362 10.91 10.58 17.24
CA SER A 362 11.55 11.90 17.17
C SER A 362 10.60 13.01 16.72
N ASN A 363 9.34 12.68 16.38
CA ASN A 363 8.33 13.64 15.95
C ASN A 363 8.78 14.48 14.75
N ASN A 364 9.46 13.88 13.78
CA ASN A 364 9.94 14.60 12.61
C ASN A 364 9.92 13.76 11.33
N VAL A 365 9.85 14.47 10.21
CA VAL A 365 10.08 13.96 8.86
C VAL A 365 11.35 14.58 8.32
N VAL A 366 12.34 13.76 7.99
CA VAL A 366 13.65 14.21 7.48
C VAL A 366 13.74 13.98 5.98
N VAL A 367 14.13 15.02 5.22
CA VAL A 367 14.20 14.96 3.76
C VAL A 367 15.62 14.61 3.30
N PHE A 368 15.72 13.56 2.48
CA PHE A 368 16.95 13.12 1.84
C PHE A 368 16.87 13.31 0.32
N LYS A 369 17.94 13.75 -0.29
CA LYS A 369 18.11 13.71 -1.75
C LYS A 369 18.60 12.33 -2.17
N ILE A 370 18.00 11.77 -3.21
CA ILE A 370 18.39 10.49 -3.80
C ILE A 370 19.37 10.74 -4.96
N ASP A 371 20.51 10.09 -4.92
CA ASP A 371 21.37 9.95 -6.10
C ASP A 371 20.81 8.85 -7.00
N ARG A 372 20.22 9.22 -8.12
CA ARG A 372 19.56 8.29 -9.06
C ARG A 372 20.51 7.31 -9.76
N ALA A 373 21.82 7.56 -9.73
CA ALA A 373 22.82 6.67 -10.30
C ALA A 373 23.28 5.60 -9.32
N THR A 374 23.41 5.95 -8.04
CA THR A 374 23.95 5.06 -6.99
C THR A 374 22.91 4.58 -5.99
N GLY A 375 21.71 5.21 -5.95
CA GLY A 375 20.70 4.99 -4.93
C GLY A 375 21.01 5.66 -3.58
N GLY A 376 22.17 6.29 -3.44
CA GLY A 376 22.62 6.90 -2.20
C GLY A 376 21.70 8.02 -1.70
N LEU A 377 21.60 8.16 -0.37
CA LEU A 377 20.81 9.20 0.29
C LEU A 377 21.73 10.24 0.93
N THR A 378 21.42 11.51 0.70
CA THR A 378 22.12 12.65 1.31
C THR A 378 21.11 13.53 2.03
N PRO A 379 21.28 13.83 3.35
CA PRO A 379 20.38 14.75 4.04
C PRO A 379 20.39 16.13 3.36
N THR A 380 19.20 16.72 3.16
CA THR A 380 19.06 18.05 2.58
C THR A 380 19.17 19.17 3.62
N GLY A 381 19.10 18.83 4.90
CA GLY A 381 18.93 19.77 6.01
C GLY A 381 17.46 20.19 6.23
N GLN A 382 16.53 19.75 5.39
CA GLN A 382 15.11 20.03 5.58
C GLN A 382 14.49 19.02 6.55
N VAL A 383 13.78 19.54 7.54
CA VAL A 383 13.06 18.75 8.56
C VAL A 383 11.67 19.38 8.76
N VAL A 384 10.65 18.53 8.82
CA VAL A 384 9.27 18.92 9.17
C VAL A 384 8.93 18.32 10.52
N GLU A 385 8.60 19.17 11.49
CA GLU A 385 8.16 18.73 12.81
C GLU A 385 6.70 18.25 12.73
N VAL A 386 6.48 16.97 13.02
CA VAL A 386 5.15 16.32 13.01
C VAL A 386 5.07 15.39 14.20
N PRO A 387 4.07 15.52 15.08
CA PRO A 387 3.92 14.58 16.20
C PRO A 387 3.60 13.17 15.73
N SER A 388 4.44 12.21 16.14
CA SER A 388 4.28 10.78 15.90
C SER A 388 3.94 10.38 14.44
N PRO A 389 4.75 10.81 13.43
CA PRO A 389 4.49 10.49 12.03
C PRO A 389 4.75 9.01 11.76
N VAL A 390 3.86 8.34 11.02
CA VAL A 390 3.93 6.89 10.78
C VAL A 390 3.58 6.46 9.36
N ASP A 391 3.13 7.41 8.52
CA ASP A 391 2.85 7.19 7.11
C ASP A 391 2.81 8.51 6.34
N LEU A 392 3.20 8.52 5.05
CA LEU A 392 3.19 9.70 4.20
C LEU A 392 2.74 9.36 2.78
N ALA A 393 1.69 10.04 2.32
CA ALA A 393 1.16 9.93 0.97
C ALA A 393 1.30 11.23 0.17
N PHE A 394 1.89 11.15 -1.03
CA PHE A 394 2.00 12.28 -1.95
C PHE A 394 0.82 12.38 -2.89
N TRP A 395 0.42 13.62 -3.17
CA TRP A 395 -0.57 13.93 -4.20
C TRP A 395 -0.19 15.18 -5.01
N PRO A 396 -0.31 15.19 -6.36
CA PRO A 396 -0.05 16.39 -7.15
C PRO A 396 -0.97 17.54 -6.74
N ARG A 397 -0.40 18.71 -6.44
CA ARG A 397 -1.15 19.93 -6.07
C ARG A 397 -1.79 20.54 -7.32
N GLU A 398 -3.06 20.95 -7.22
CA GLU A 398 -3.81 21.60 -8.30
C GLU A 398 -3.48 23.11 -8.45
#